data_2d93acaf07a98365890ae744c22348ec
#
_entry.id   2d93acaf07a98365890ae744c22348ec
#
_cell.length_a   1.000
_cell.length_b   1.000
_cell.length_c   1.000
_cell.angle_alpha   90.00
_cell.angle_beta   90.00
_cell.angle_gamma   90.00
#
_symmetry.space_group_name_H-M   'P 1'
#
loop_
_entity.id
_entity.type
_entity.pdbx_description
1 polymer ?
#
loop_
_entity_poly.entity_id
_entity_poly.type
_entity_poly.pdbx_seq_one_letter_code
_entity_poly.pdbx_strand_id
1 'polypeptide(L)'
;MLPCGGHSRRRCTAPDRRPDEGRALAAHPDIDGLLFTGSARTGVALNRQFADTPGKILALEMGGNNPLIVWDAADIQAAAALVIQSAFLSAGQRCTAARRLIVQEGAHEPLIDAVRKLADRLIVGEPHAAPAPYMGPVIDNGVADQLQESFLALMMKGGQPIKQLDRLVPNRPFLSPAIIDTTRVADRPDVELFGPILQVIRVSDFDAALIEANNTRYGLSASLVGGTPTLYDRFWANIRAGIVNWNRPTNGAPSNAPFGGVGLSGNHRPSAYYAADYCAYPVVSTEEDQARATIGVGLRDAAQS
;
A
#
# COMPACT_ATOMS: atom_id res chain seq x y z
N MET A 1 -3.95 2.66 -24.16
CA MET A 1 -4.83 1.71 -24.90
C MET A 1 -4.32 1.65 -26.33
N LEU A 2 -3.65 0.58 -26.72
CA LEU A 2 -3.29 0.32 -28.11
C LEU A 2 -4.51 -0.31 -28.80
N PRO A 3 -4.89 0.13 -30.02
CA PRO A 3 -6.01 -0.46 -30.71
C PRO A 3 -5.66 -1.87 -31.18
N CYS A 4 -6.38 -2.88 -30.69
CA CYS A 4 -6.35 -4.21 -31.26
C CYS A 4 -6.96 -4.17 -32.67
N GLY A 5 -6.13 -4.27 -33.71
CA GLY A 5 -6.55 -4.47 -35.08
C GLY A 5 -7.44 -5.72 -35.21
N GLY A 6 -8.54 -5.57 -35.95
CA GLY A 6 -9.62 -6.53 -36.01
C GLY A 6 -9.20 -7.93 -36.39
N HIS A 7 -9.40 -8.84 -35.48
CA HIS A 7 -9.72 -10.25 -35.69
C HIS A 7 -10.45 -10.77 -34.45
N SER A 8 -11.65 -11.24 -34.67
CA SER A 8 -12.55 -12.00 -33.77
C SER A 8 -12.54 -11.58 -32.30
N ARG A 9 -13.70 -11.22 -31.79
CA ARG A 9 -13.98 -11.01 -30.36
C ARG A 9 -13.59 -12.23 -29.53
N ARG A 10 -12.30 -12.46 -29.30
CA ARG A 10 -11.84 -13.23 -28.17
C ARG A 10 -12.07 -12.33 -26.98
N ARG A 11 -13.07 -12.63 -26.17
CA ARG A 11 -13.15 -12.09 -24.82
C ARG A 11 -11.80 -12.40 -24.19
N CYS A 12 -11.07 -11.36 -23.75
CA CYS A 12 -10.03 -11.53 -22.73
C CYS A 12 -10.78 -12.03 -21.50
N THR A 13 -10.99 -13.32 -21.38
CA THR A 13 -11.36 -13.93 -20.13
C THR A 13 -10.13 -13.76 -19.24
N ALA A 14 -10.27 -12.98 -18.16
CA ALA A 14 -9.27 -13.02 -17.10
C ALA A 14 -9.07 -14.50 -16.74
N PRO A 15 -7.81 -15.00 -16.76
CA PRO A 15 -7.55 -16.38 -16.42
C PRO A 15 -8.16 -16.66 -15.06
N ASP A 16 -8.83 -17.79 -14.94
CA ASP A 16 -9.40 -18.28 -13.70
C ASP A 16 -8.32 -18.19 -12.62
N ARG A 17 -8.64 -17.64 -11.45
CA ARG A 17 -7.73 -17.15 -10.40
C ARG A 17 -6.88 -18.25 -9.73
N ARG A 18 -6.23 -19.11 -10.50
CA ARG A 18 -5.40 -20.18 -9.95
C ARG A 18 -3.97 -19.70 -9.74
N PRO A 19 -3.40 -19.83 -8.53
CA PRO A 19 -2.00 -19.48 -8.25
C PRO A 19 -1.00 -20.15 -9.20
N ASP A 20 -1.35 -21.31 -9.74
CA ASP A 20 -0.47 -22.09 -10.62
C ASP A 20 -0.32 -21.47 -12.00
N GLU A 21 -1.37 -20.85 -12.55
CA GLU A 21 -1.30 -20.12 -13.82
C GLU A 21 -0.41 -18.89 -13.71
N GLY A 22 -0.52 -18.15 -12.59
CA GLY A 22 0.36 -17.01 -12.29
C GLY A 22 1.83 -17.44 -12.15
N ARG A 23 2.11 -18.57 -11.52
CA ARG A 23 3.46 -19.14 -11.42
C ARG A 23 4.00 -19.56 -12.76
N ALA A 24 3.19 -20.24 -13.58
CA ALA A 24 3.56 -20.68 -14.93
C ALA A 24 3.87 -19.50 -15.83
N LEU A 25 3.04 -18.43 -15.77
CA LEU A 25 3.28 -17.19 -16.49
C LEU A 25 4.60 -16.54 -16.05
N ALA A 26 4.83 -16.42 -14.77
CA ALA A 26 6.06 -15.83 -14.21
C ALA A 26 7.32 -16.65 -14.57
N ALA A 27 7.19 -17.96 -14.73
CA ALA A 27 8.27 -18.87 -15.10
C ALA A 27 8.54 -18.91 -16.62
N HIS A 28 7.63 -18.38 -17.45
CA HIS A 28 7.73 -18.54 -18.90
C HIS A 28 9.02 -17.90 -19.46
N PRO A 29 9.80 -18.62 -20.31
CA PRO A 29 11.09 -18.11 -20.80
C PRO A 29 10.97 -16.83 -21.63
N ASP A 30 9.88 -16.66 -22.38
CA ASP A 30 9.64 -15.53 -23.29
C ASP A 30 9.09 -14.29 -22.60
N ILE A 31 9.03 -14.26 -21.26
CA ILE A 31 8.65 -13.08 -20.50
C ILE A 31 9.91 -12.35 -20.04
N ASP A 32 10.07 -11.10 -20.45
CA ASP A 32 11.20 -10.24 -20.08
C ASP A 32 11.01 -9.58 -18.71
N GLY A 33 9.77 -9.47 -18.22
CA GLY A 33 9.48 -8.86 -16.94
C GLY A 33 8.09 -9.13 -16.42
N LEU A 34 7.92 -8.93 -15.13
CA LEU A 34 6.64 -9.05 -14.42
C LEU A 34 6.41 -7.81 -13.55
N LEU A 35 5.28 -7.14 -13.79
CA LEU A 35 4.78 -6.08 -12.93
C LEU A 35 3.65 -6.67 -12.07
N PHE A 36 3.87 -6.73 -10.77
CA PHE A 36 2.97 -7.38 -9.82
C PHE A 36 2.40 -6.38 -8.82
N THR A 37 1.10 -6.45 -8.62
CA THR A 37 0.40 -5.79 -7.50
C THR A 37 -0.34 -6.83 -6.68
N GLY A 38 -0.08 -6.89 -5.38
CA GLY A 38 -0.73 -7.84 -4.49
C GLY A 38 -0.12 -7.94 -3.10
N SER A 39 -0.31 -9.08 -2.43
CA SER A 39 0.18 -9.26 -1.06
C SER A 39 1.71 -9.37 -1.00
N ALA A 40 2.30 -8.89 0.12
CA ALA A 40 3.73 -9.05 0.39
C ALA A 40 4.18 -10.52 0.35
N ARG A 41 3.33 -11.45 0.83
CA ARG A 41 3.61 -12.90 0.76
C ARG A 41 3.84 -13.38 -0.67
N THR A 42 2.97 -12.99 -1.59
CA THR A 42 3.09 -13.36 -3.01
C THR A 42 4.29 -12.66 -3.66
N GLY A 43 4.51 -11.37 -3.37
CA GLY A 43 5.66 -10.64 -3.89
C GLY A 43 6.99 -11.23 -3.46
N VAL A 44 7.13 -11.65 -2.19
CA VAL A 44 8.32 -12.37 -1.70
C VAL A 44 8.50 -13.71 -2.42
N ALA A 45 7.42 -14.45 -2.69
CA ALA A 45 7.50 -15.72 -3.45
C ALA A 45 7.97 -15.47 -4.89
N LEU A 46 7.45 -14.43 -5.56
CA LEU A 46 7.89 -14.01 -6.89
C LEU A 46 9.36 -13.57 -6.89
N ASN A 47 9.78 -12.80 -5.88
CA ASN A 47 11.17 -12.37 -5.77
C ASN A 47 12.14 -13.56 -5.65
N ARG A 48 11.76 -14.60 -4.91
CA ARG A 48 12.54 -15.84 -4.83
C ARG A 48 12.55 -16.58 -6.17
N GLN A 49 11.42 -16.64 -6.88
CA GLN A 49 11.33 -17.29 -8.20
C GLN A 49 12.21 -16.59 -9.24
N PHE A 50 12.35 -15.27 -9.15
CA PHE A 50 13.15 -14.47 -10.09
C PHE A 50 14.64 -14.39 -9.74
N ALA A 51 15.06 -14.88 -8.57
CA ALA A 51 16.44 -14.76 -8.09
C ALA A 51 17.47 -15.34 -9.05
N ASP A 52 17.15 -16.45 -9.73
CA ASP A 52 18.05 -17.13 -10.67
C ASP A 52 17.91 -16.61 -12.12
N THR A 53 17.09 -15.59 -12.36
CA THR A 53 16.85 -15.01 -13.69
C THR A 53 17.08 -13.50 -13.69
N PRO A 54 18.33 -13.03 -13.48
CA PRO A 54 18.63 -11.60 -13.30
C PRO A 54 18.33 -10.74 -14.54
N GLY A 55 18.21 -11.36 -15.73
CA GLY A 55 17.81 -10.67 -16.95
C GLY A 55 16.33 -10.30 -17.02
N LYS A 56 15.49 -10.83 -16.13
CA LYS A 56 14.07 -10.50 -16.06
C LYS A 56 13.79 -9.37 -15.10
N ILE A 57 12.97 -8.43 -15.51
CA ILE A 57 12.53 -7.32 -14.67
C ILE A 57 11.43 -7.81 -13.73
N LEU A 58 11.55 -7.48 -12.44
CA LEU A 58 10.48 -7.69 -11.46
C LEU A 58 10.18 -6.36 -10.77
N ALA A 59 8.96 -5.83 -10.96
CA ALA A 59 8.45 -4.68 -10.25
C ALA A 59 7.33 -5.12 -9.29
N LEU A 60 7.51 -4.86 -8.01
CA LEU A 60 6.62 -5.31 -6.94
C LEU A 60 5.95 -4.10 -6.28
N GLU A 61 4.63 -4.06 -6.38
CA GLU A 61 3.75 -3.17 -5.64
C GLU A 61 2.95 -4.00 -4.64
N MET A 62 3.25 -3.84 -3.36
CA MET A 62 2.68 -4.69 -2.31
C MET A 62 1.92 -3.85 -1.30
N GLY A 63 1.25 -4.52 -0.37
CA GLY A 63 0.41 -3.89 0.62
C GLY A 63 1.15 -2.97 1.59
N GLY A 64 0.43 -2.44 2.56
CA GLY A 64 0.94 -1.53 3.58
C GLY A 64 0.24 -1.68 4.92
N ASN A 65 0.96 -1.44 6.00
CA ASN A 65 0.40 -1.24 7.33
C ASN A 65 0.42 0.26 7.67
N ASN A 66 -0.26 1.03 6.83
CA ASN A 66 -0.10 2.47 6.68
C ASN A 66 -0.53 3.25 7.94
N PRO A 67 0.34 4.12 8.49
CA PRO A 67 0.00 5.01 9.59
C PRO A 67 -0.69 6.28 9.07
N LEU A 68 -1.67 6.74 9.82
CA LEU A 68 -2.22 8.09 9.76
C LEU A 68 -2.06 8.71 11.13
N ILE A 69 -1.25 9.76 11.25
CA ILE A 69 -1.09 10.53 12.48
C ILE A 69 -2.05 11.69 12.44
N VAL A 70 -2.83 11.89 13.50
CA VAL A 70 -3.59 13.14 13.71
C VAL A 70 -3.00 13.86 14.89
N TRP A 71 -2.56 15.13 14.67
CA TRP A 71 -1.86 15.92 15.67
C TRP A 71 -2.30 17.38 15.61
N ASP A 72 -2.75 17.93 16.72
CA ASP A 72 -3.19 19.34 16.83
C ASP A 72 -4.10 19.79 15.66
N ALA A 73 -5.07 18.97 15.30
CA ALA A 73 -5.99 19.28 14.23
C ALA A 73 -6.98 20.37 14.69
N ALA A 74 -6.96 21.53 14.00
CA ALA A 74 -7.84 22.65 14.32
C ALA A 74 -9.32 22.35 14.05
N ASP A 75 -9.61 21.53 13.04
CA ASP A 75 -10.95 21.04 12.67
C ASP A 75 -11.03 19.52 12.86
N ILE A 76 -11.63 19.12 13.98
CA ILE A 76 -11.82 17.72 14.34
C ILE A 76 -12.75 16.99 13.34
N GLN A 77 -13.76 17.69 12.79
CA GLN A 77 -14.69 17.05 11.85
C GLN A 77 -14.02 16.79 10.50
N ALA A 78 -13.24 17.74 10.00
CA ALA A 78 -12.43 17.53 8.80
C ALA A 78 -11.38 16.44 9.01
N ALA A 79 -10.70 16.41 10.16
CA ALA A 79 -9.75 15.36 10.50
C ALA A 79 -10.42 13.97 10.54
N ALA A 80 -11.58 13.86 11.21
CA ALA A 80 -12.34 12.63 11.27
C ALA A 80 -12.80 12.15 9.86
N ALA A 81 -13.23 13.08 9.00
CA ALA A 81 -13.59 12.75 7.62
C ALA A 81 -12.40 12.20 6.82
N LEU A 82 -11.20 12.78 6.98
CA LEU A 82 -9.96 12.27 6.36
C LEU A 82 -9.58 10.88 6.89
N VAL A 83 -9.77 10.61 8.18
CA VAL A 83 -9.57 9.28 8.78
C VAL A 83 -10.53 8.26 8.16
N ILE A 84 -11.82 8.58 8.07
CA ILE A 84 -12.84 7.72 7.45
C ILE A 84 -12.49 7.41 5.99
N GLN A 85 -12.15 8.45 5.22
CA GLN A 85 -11.76 8.28 3.82
C GLN A 85 -10.51 7.40 3.68
N SER A 86 -9.53 7.59 4.56
CA SER A 86 -8.29 6.81 4.54
C SER A 86 -8.52 5.35 4.87
N ALA A 87 -9.35 5.05 5.88
CA ALA A 87 -9.51 3.70 6.42
C ALA A 87 -10.57 2.86 5.69
N PHE A 88 -11.69 3.48 5.30
CA PHE A 88 -12.89 2.72 4.92
C PHE A 88 -13.32 2.86 3.46
N LEU A 89 -12.71 3.77 2.68
CA LEU A 89 -12.99 3.84 1.26
C LEU A 89 -12.69 2.48 0.59
N SER A 90 -13.62 1.99 -0.25
CA SER A 90 -13.57 0.66 -0.89
C SER A 90 -13.51 -0.48 0.15
N ALA A 91 -14.19 -0.35 1.29
CA ALA A 91 -14.15 -1.29 2.42
C ALA A 91 -12.71 -1.55 2.93
N GLY A 92 -11.84 -0.53 2.89
CA GLY A 92 -10.44 -0.66 3.29
C GLY A 92 -9.58 -1.51 2.35
N GLN A 93 -10.10 -1.93 1.20
CA GLN A 93 -9.41 -2.79 0.24
C GLN A 93 -8.54 -1.98 -0.74
N ARG A 94 -7.69 -1.12 -0.19
CA ARG A 94 -6.65 -0.39 -0.91
C ARG A 94 -5.30 -0.61 -0.24
N CYS A 95 -4.27 -0.79 -1.02
CA CYS A 95 -2.90 -0.92 -0.51
C CYS A 95 -2.46 0.32 0.30
N THR A 96 -3.00 1.51 -0.01
CA THR A 96 -2.76 2.77 0.68
C THR A 96 -3.76 3.09 1.79
N ALA A 97 -4.72 2.19 2.11
CA ALA A 97 -5.67 2.45 3.18
C ALA A 97 -4.97 2.54 4.54
N ALA A 98 -5.39 3.50 5.39
CA ALA A 98 -4.89 3.61 6.75
C ALA A 98 -5.30 2.39 7.58
N ARG A 99 -4.32 1.73 8.20
CA ARG A 99 -4.53 0.61 9.12
C ARG A 99 -4.37 1.03 10.57
N ARG A 100 -3.56 2.07 10.81
CA ARG A 100 -3.20 2.57 12.12
C ARG A 100 -3.47 4.07 12.21
N LEU A 101 -4.38 4.45 13.09
CA LEU A 101 -4.60 5.83 13.50
C LEU A 101 -3.77 6.08 14.76
N ILE A 102 -2.79 6.94 14.67
CA ILE A 102 -1.88 7.29 15.77
C ILE A 102 -2.26 8.67 16.29
N VAL A 103 -2.51 8.76 17.58
CA VAL A 103 -2.96 9.99 18.24
C VAL A 103 -2.28 10.21 19.58
N GLN A 104 -2.22 11.45 20.04
CA GLN A 104 -1.72 11.75 21.38
C GLN A 104 -2.66 11.23 22.47
N GLU A 105 -2.12 10.63 23.51
CA GLU A 105 -2.89 10.18 24.67
C GLU A 105 -3.54 11.36 25.40
N GLY A 106 -4.80 11.20 25.79
CA GLY A 106 -5.58 12.18 26.56
C GLY A 106 -6.10 13.36 25.75
N ALA A 107 -5.50 13.74 24.62
CA ALA A 107 -5.88 14.94 23.88
C ALA A 107 -6.91 14.70 22.76
N HIS A 108 -7.07 13.45 22.29
CA HIS A 108 -7.77 13.14 21.05
C HIS A 108 -9.08 12.35 21.21
N GLU A 109 -9.64 12.26 22.41
CA GLU A 109 -10.95 11.59 22.63
C GLU A 109 -12.07 12.20 21.76
N PRO A 110 -12.18 13.53 21.59
CA PRO A 110 -13.17 14.12 20.70
C PRO A 110 -13.03 13.70 19.25
N LEU A 111 -11.79 13.51 18.77
CA LEU A 111 -11.53 12.99 17.42
C LEU A 111 -12.00 11.55 17.28
N ILE A 112 -11.62 10.69 18.22
CA ILE A 112 -11.99 9.28 18.19
C ILE A 112 -13.51 9.10 18.22
N ASP A 113 -14.19 9.89 19.04
CA ASP A 113 -15.68 9.90 19.08
C ASP A 113 -16.28 10.41 17.76
N ALA A 114 -15.69 11.46 17.15
CA ALA A 114 -16.12 11.94 15.84
C ALA A 114 -15.92 10.88 14.74
N VAL A 115 -14.77 10.18 14.72
CA VAL A 115 -14.50 9.09 13.78
C VAL A 115 -15.49 7.95 13.99
N ARG A 116 -15.76 7.54 15.24
CA ARG A 116 -16.76 6.51 15.57
C ARG A 116 -18.14 6.91 15.08
N LYS A 117 -18.61 8.13 15.39
CA LYS A 117 -19.93 8.65 14.96
C LYS A 117 -20.07 8.70 13.44
N LEU A 118 -18.99 9.07 12.72
CA LEU A 118 -19.00 9.04 11.26
C LEU A 118 -19.03 7.59 10.74
N ALA A 119 -18.25 6.68 11.34
CA ALA A 119 -18.26 5.27 10.98
C ALA A 119 -19.62 4.61 11.20
N ASP A 120 -20.38 5.01 12.22
CA ASP A 120 -21.74 4.52 12.48
C ASP A 120 -22.75 4.93 11.40
N ARG A 121 -22.45 6.00 10.65
CA ARG A 121 -23.30 6.54 9.59
C ARG A 121 -22.94 6.03 8.20
N LEU A 122 -21.87 5.26 8.04
CA LEU A 122 -21.49 4.73 6.75
C LEU A 122 -22.49 3.69 6.27
N ILE A 123 -23.01 3.90 5.07
CA ILE A 123 -23.90 2.95 4.42
C ILE A 123 -23.05 1.87 3.77
N VAL A 124 -23.29 0.62 4.15
CA VAL A 124 -22.66 -0.57 3.56
C VAL A 124 -23.71 -1.31 2.76
N GLY A 125 -23.43 -1.60 1.50
CA GLY A 125 -24.46 -2.24 0.67
C GLY A 125 -23.98 -2.64 -0.73
N GLU A 126 -24.90 -3.13 -1.53
CA GLU A 126 -24.67 -3.52 -2.93
C GLU A 126 -24.29 -2.28 -3.76
N PRO A 127 -23.43 -2.39 -4.79
CA PRO A 127 -22.92 -1.26 -5.56
C PRO A 127 -23.99 -0.36 -6.19
N HIS A 128 -25.17 -0.92 -6.47
CA HIS A 128 -26.29 -0.21 -7.12
C HIS A 128 -27.49 0.02 -6.20
N ALA A 129 -27.30 -0.14 -4.88
CA ALA A 129 -28.35 0.11 -3.91
C ALA A 129 -28.69 1.62 -3.81
N ALA A 130 -29.92 1.91 -3.40
CA ALA A 130 -30.35 3.25 -3.06
C ALA A 130 -30.76 3.30 -1.56
N PRO A 131 -30.20 4.22 -0.76
CA PRO A 131 -29.20 5.22 -1.11
C PRO A 131 -27.85 4.58 -1.46
N ALA A 132 -27.04 5.30 -2.25
CA ALA A 132 -25.73 4.81 -2.69
C ALA A 132 -24.81 4.48 -1.49
N PRO A 133 -24.25 3.28 -1.41
CA PRO A 133 -23.40 2.90 -0.29
C PRO A 133 -22.03 3.60 -0.36
N TYR A 134 -21.46 3.89 0.82
CA TYR A 134 -20.09 4.39 0.94
C TYR A 134 -19.07 3.29 0.66
N MET A 135 -19.37 2.06 1.10
CA MET A 135 -18.53 0.90 0.85
C MET A 135 -19.37 -0.35 0.55
N GLY A 136 -18.81 -1.20 -0.29
CA GLY A 136 -19.38 -2.49 -0.65
C GLY A 136 -18.85 -3.63 0.22
N PRO A 137 -18.99 -4.88 -0.26
CA PRO A 137 -18.46 -6.06 0.42
C PRO A 137 -16.92 -6.14 0.30
N VAL A 138 -16.29 -6.93 1.16
CA VAL A 138 -14.95 -7.45 0.87
C VAL A 138 -15.03 -8.53 -0.21
N ILE A 139 -13.88 -8.93 -0.77
CA ILE A 139 -13.83 -9.69 -2.02
C ILE A 139 -14.59 -11.02 -1.98
N ASP A 140 -14.54 -11.74 -0.85
CA ASP A 140 -15.23 -13.01 -0.65
C ASP A 140 -15.45 -13.32 0.85
N ASN A 141 -16.17 -14.40 1.12
CA ASN A 141 -16.46 -14.84 2.47
C ASN A 141 -15.22 -15.31 3.23
N GLY A 142 -14.25 -15.93 2.56
CA GLY A 142 -13.01 -16.37 3.20
C GLY A 142 -12.20 -15.19 3.75
N VAL A 143 -12.13 -14.08 2.99
CA VAL A 143 -11.51 -12.84 3.47
C VAL A 143 -12.31 -12.23 4.63
N ALA A 144 -13.65 -12.26 4.56
CA ALA A 144 -14.48 -11.77 5.65
C ALA A 144 -14.28 -12.58 6.94
N ASP A 145 -14.20 -13.91 6.84
CA ASP A 145 -13.91 -14.79 7.97
C ASP A 145 -12.54 -14.48 8.58
N GLN A 146 -11.48 -14.40 7.77
CA GLN A 146 -10.12 -14.06 8.22
C GLN A 146 -10.04 -12.69 8.91
N LEU A 147 -10.81 -11.70 8.45
CA LEU A 147 -10.85 -10.38 9.08
C LEU A 147 -11.55 -10.43 10.43
N GLN A 148 -12.65 -11.21 10.56
CA GLN A 148 -13.33 -11.42 11.85
C GLN A 148 -12.42 -12.15 12.83
N GLU A 149 -11.71 -13.21 12.39
CA GLU A 149 -10.74 -13.93 13.21
C GLU A 149 -9.60 -13.01 13.67
N SER A 150 -9.08 -12.16 12.75
CA SER A 150 -8.02 -11.21 13.07
C SER A 150 -8.47 -10.16 14.08
N PHE A 151 -9.69 -9.64 13.94
CA PHE A 151 -10.27 -8.69 14.90
C PHE A 151 -10.44 -9.32 16.27
N LEU A 152 -10.98 -10.54 16.33
CA LEU A 152 -11.12 -11.31 17.58
C LEU A 152 -9.75 -11.58 18.22
N ALA A 153 -8.74 -11.95 17.42
CA ALA A 153 -7.39 -12.18 17.93
C ALA A 153 -6.77 -10.91 18.53
N LEU A 154 -7.03 -9.73 17.96
CA LEU A 154 -6.62 -8.45 18.56
C LEU A 154 -7.33 -8.23 19.91
N MET A 155 -8.63 -8.51 20.00
CA MET A 155 -9.38 -8.41 21.26
C MET A 155 -8.82 -9.37 22.32
N MET A 156 -8.53 -10.61 21.96
CA MET A 156 -7.95 -11.62 22.88
C MET A 156 -6.56 -11.20 23.39
N LYS A 157 -5.82 -10.39 22.64
CA LYS A 157 -4.54 -9.81 23.04
C LYS A 157 -4.66 -8.52 23.86
N GLY A 158 -5.87 -8.12 24.23
CA GLY A 158 -6.14 -6.93 25.06
C GLY A 158 -6.59 -5.70 24.26
N GLY A 159 -6.81 -5.82 22.96
CA GLY A 159 -7.40 -4.75 22.15
C GLY A 159 -8.82 -4.43 22.61
N GLN A 160 -9.15 -3.14 22.68
CA GLN A 160 -10.46 -2.67 23.14
C GLN A 160 -11.28 -2.18 21.94
N PRO A 161 -12.40 -2.82 21.60
CA PRO A 161 -13.22 -2.38 20.49
C PRO A 161 -13.92 -1.05 20.81
N ILE A 162 -13.68 -0.05 19.97
CA ILE A 162 -14.40 1.23 19.94
C ILE A 162 -15.66 1.07 19.09
N LYS A 163 -15.56 0.29 18.02
CA LYS A 163 -16.65 -0.15 17.15
C LYS A 163 -16.37 -1.57 16.69
N GLN A 164 -17.35 -2.46 16.88
CA GLN A 164 -17.24 -3.88 16.54
C GLN A 164 -17.18 -4.10 15.02
N LEU A 165 -16.58 -5.24 14.65
CA LEU A 165 -16.61 -5.75 13.28
C LEU A 165 -17.77 -6.75 13.16
N ASP A 166 -18.85 -6.33 12.55
CA ASP A 166 -20.05 -7.15 12.36
C ASP A 166 -20.17 -7.62 10.92
N ARG A 167 -20.63 -8.86 10.74
CA ARG A 167 -21.10 -9.34 9.44
C ARG A 167 -22.56 -8.92 9.25
N LEU A 168 -22.80 -7.99 8.36
CA LEU A 168 -24.11 -7.34 8.20
C LEU A 168 -25.14 -8.22 7.48
N VAL A 169 -24.67 -9.13 6.64
CA VAL A 169 -25.53 -10.06 5.90
C VAL A 169 -25.02 -11.49 6.10
N PRO A 170 -25.83 -12.41 6.64
CA PRO A 170 -25.41 -13.80 6.84
C PRO A 170 -24.88 -14.44 5.55
N ASN A 171 -23.76 -15.16 5.67
CA ASN A 171 -23.12 -15.85 4.56
C ASN A 171 -22.72 -14.97 3.35
N ARG A 172 -22.63 -13.65 3.54
CA ARG A 172 -22.15 -12.71 2.52
C ARG A 172 -21.04 -11.83 3.08
N PRO A 173 -20.11 -11.36 2.26
CA PRO A 173 -18.90 -10.69 2.73
C PRO A 173 -19.10 -9.19 3.04
N PHE A 174 -20.27 -8.81 3.57
CA PHE A 174 -20.58 -7.44 3.99
C PHE A 174 -20.18 -7.26 5.45
N LEU A 175 -19.11 -6.52 5.68
CA LEU A 175 -18.60 -6.19 7.01
C LEU A 175 -18.89 -4.74 7.35
N SER A 176 -19.22 -4.47 8.61
CA SER A 176 -19.27 -3.10 9.13
C SER A 176 -17.87 -2.49 9.20
N PRO A 177 -17.71 -1.15 9.15
CA PRO A 177 -16.47 -0.52 9.56
C PRO A 177 -16.21 -0.81 11.04
N ALA A 178 -14.97 -1.15 11.38
CA ALA A 178 -14.56 -1.48 12.74
C ALA A 178 -13.39 -0.63 13.21
N ILE A 179 -13.38 -0.29 14.49
CA ILE A 179 -12.34 0.51 15.13
C ILE A 179 -11.96 -0.18 16.42
N ILE A 180 -10.67 -0.45 16.61
CA ILE A 180 -10.15 -1.13 17.79
C ILE A 180 -8.96 -0.37 18.35
N ASP A 181 -8.98 -0.06 19.64
CA ASP A 181 -7.83 0.48 20.36
C ASP A 181 -6.84 -0.65 20.65
N THR A 182 -5.66 -0.56 20.08
CA THR A 182 -4.59 -1.54 20.25
C THR A 182 -3.40 -0.98 21.02
N THR A 183 -3.55 0.16 21.69
CA THR A 183 -2.48 0.82 22.47
C THR A 183 -1.81 -0.13 23.46
N ARG A 184 -2.60 -0.96 24.13
CA ARG A 184 -2.11 -1.90 25.16
C ARG A 184 -1.77 -3.29 24.65
N VAL A 185 -1.88 -3.53 23.34
CA VAL A 185 -1.51 -4.80 22.72
C VAL A 185 0.00 -4.82 22.50
N ALA A 186 0.74 -5.53 23.35
CA ALA A 186 2.21 -5.54 23.32
C ALA A 186 2.78 -6.10 22.02
N ASP A 187 2.25 -7.23 21.53
CA ASP A 187 2.72 -7.92 20.33
C ASP A 187 1.67 -7.78 19.21
N ARG A 188 1.47 -6.54 18.75
CA ARG A 188 0.60 -6.30 17.60
C ARG A 188 1.18 -6.97 16.35
N PRO A 189 0.40 -7.79 15.65
CA PRO A 189 0.85 -8.38 14.41
C PRO A 189 1.13 -7.30 13.36
N ASP A 190 2.35 -7.29 12.81
CA ASP A 190 2.69 -6.42 11.66
C ASP A 190 2.22 -7.08 10.37
N VAL A 191 0.92 -7.07 10.16
CA VAL A 191 0.23 -7.64 8.99
C VAL A 191 -0.74 -6.63 8.42
N GLU A 192 -0.93 -6.69 7.11
CA GLU A 192 -1.97 -5.91 6.44
C GLU A 192 -3.34 -6.57 6.63
N LEU A 193 -4.22 -5.93 7.39
CA LEU A 193 -5.64 -6.32 7.48
C LEU A 193 -6.39 -5.67 6.30
N PHE A 194 -6.48 -6.37 5.17
CA PHE A 194 -7.01 -5.82 3.92
C PHE A 194 -8.55 -5.76 3.92
N GLY A 195 -9.10 -4.92 4.80
CA GLY A 195 -10.52 -4.77 5.06
C GLY A 195 -10.85 -3.56 5.93
N PRO A 196 -12.10 -3.38 6.34
CA PRO A 196 -12.58 -2.18 7.01
C PRO A 196 -12.27 -2.18 8.53
N ILE A 197 -11.01 -2.36 8.88
CA ILE A 197 -10.51 -2.37 10.27
C ILE A 197 -9.49 -1.27 10.45
N LEU A 198 -9.73 -0.36 11.40
CA LEU A 198 -8.82 0.70 11.81
C LEU A 198 -8.35 0.44 13.25
N GLN A 199 -7.04 0.37 13.45
CA GLN A 199 -6.43 0.28 14.77
C GLN A 199 -6.12 1.68 15.28
N VAL A 200 -6.52 2.00 16.51
CA VAL A 200 -6.15 3.24 17.20
C VAL A 200 -4.97 2.94 18.12
N ILE A 201 -3.97 3.82 18.10
CA ILE A 201 -2.76 3.71 18.91
C ILE A 201 -2.51 5.07 19.55
N ARG A 202 -2.45 5.11 20.86
CA ARG A 202 -2.22 6.31 21.65
C ARG A 202 -0.75 6.38 22.04
N VAL A 203 -0.15 7.55 21.91
CA VAL A 203 1.27 7.80 22.20
C VAL A 203 1.43 9.05 23.06
N SER A 204 2.53 9.16 23.78
CA SER A 204 2.81 10.26 24.70
C SER A 204 3.05 11.60 24.01
N ASP A 205 3.79 11.55 22.89
CA ASP A 205 4.29 12.75 22.21
C ASP A 205 4.51 12.46 20.71
N PHE A 206 4.91 13.49 19.96
CA PHE A 206 5.10 13.36 18.51
C PHE A 206 6.30 12.50 18.11
N ASP A 207 7.33 12.40 18.95
CA ASP A 207 8.46 11.49 18.72
C ASP A 207 8.00 10.05 18.83
N ALA A 208 7.22 9.72 19.84
CA ALA A 208 6.61 8.42 19.98
C ALA A 208 5.65 8.11 18.82
N ALA A 209 4.95 9.13 18.28
CA ALA A 209 4.11 8.96 17.09
C ALA A 209 4.94 8.59 15.85
N LEU A 210 6.09 9.23 15.64
CA LEU A 210 7.00 8.91 14.54
C LEU A 210 7.61 7.51 14.69
N ILE A 211 8.01 7.14 15.90
CA ILE A 211 8.54 5.80 16.20
C ILE A 211 7.46 4.76 15.91
N GLU A 212 6.24 4.94 16.43
CA GLU A 212 5.14 4.02 16.18
C GLU A 212 4.75 3.96 14.70
N ALA A 213 4.74 5.09 13.98
CA ALA A 213 4.45 5.13 12.56
C ALA A 213 5.43 4.27 11.76
N ASN A 214 6.70 4.30 12.12
CA ASN A 214 7.77 3.51 11.50
C ASN A 214 7.90 2.08 12.04
N ASN A 215 7.16 1.73 13.09
CA ASN A 215 7.18 0.39 13.69
C ASN A 215 6.41 -0.62 12.84
N THR A 216 6.89 -0.83 11.63
CA THR A 216 6.37 -1.78 10.65
C THR A 216 7.42 -2.11 9.62
N ARG A 217 7.38 -3.32 9.06
CA ARG A 217 8.22 -3.72 7.93
C ARG A 217 7.74 -3.16 6.59
N TYR A 218 6.51 -2.66 6.55
CA TYR A 218 5.93 -1.98 5.38
C TYR A 218 6.38 -0.53 5.28
N GLY A 219 6.06 0.13 4.17
CA GLY A 219 6.37 1.53 3.96
C GLY A 219 5.78 2.04 2.65
N LEU A 220 4.44 1.89 2.45
CA LEU A 220 3.80 2.35 1.22
C LEU A 220 3.32 3.79 1.36
N SER A 221 2.42 4.06 2.30
CA SER A 221 1.80 5.38 2.46
C SER A 221 1.75 5.78 3.92
N ALA A 222 1.92 7.08 4.19
CA ALA A 222 1.75 7.68 5.50
C ALA A 222 1.13 9.08 5.37
N SER A 223 0.36 9.50 6.36
CA SER A 223 -0.20 10.85 6.39
C SER A 223 -0.13 11.47 7.77
N LEU A 224 0.11 12.79 7.80
CA LEU A 224 -0.08 13.67 8.96
C LEU A 224 -1.32 14.55 8.70
N VAL A 225 -2.25 14.59 9.64
CA VAL A 225 -3.41 15.50 9.62
C VAL A 225 -3.29 16.44 10.79
N GLY A 226 -3.38 17.75 10.53
CA GLY A 226 -3.10 18.80 11.49
C GLY A 226 -1.62 19.17 11.57
N GLY A 227 -1.18 19.63 12.70
CA GLY A 227 0.16 20.11 12.94
C GLY A 227 0.49 21.45 12.24
N THR A 228 1.74 21.85 12.37
CA THR A 228 2.32 23.02 11.72
C THR A 228 3.21 22.62 10.53
N PRO A 229 3.60 23.55 9.63
CA PRO A 229 4.59 23.27 8.59
C PRO A 229 5.89 22.66 9.14
N THR A 230 6.41 23.22 10.23
CA THR A 230 7.63 22.68 10.89
C THR A 230 7.43 21.25 11.39
N LEU A 231 6.25 20.91 11.90
CA LEU A 231 5.93 19.56 12.33
C LEU A 231 5.82 18.61 11.14
N TYR A 232 5.26 19.08 10.02
CA TYR A 232 5.20 18.32 8.78
C TYR A 232 6.59 18.10 8.19
N ASP A 233 7.47 19.11 8.16
CA ASP A 233 8.86 18.95 7.71
C ASP A 233 9.58 17.86 8.51
N ARG A 234 9.36 17.86 9.83
CA ARG A 234 9.89 16.81 10.71
C ARG A 234 9.28 15.43 10.41
N PHE A 235 7.97 15.35 10.19
CA PHE A 235 7.29 14.12 9.77
C PHE A 235 7.86 13.61 8.45
N TRP A 236 7.92 14.47 7.43
CA TRP A 236 8.40 14.12 6.11
C TRP A 236 9.85 13.62 6.12
N ALA A 237 10.71 14.24 6.90
CA ALA A 237 12.12 13.87 6.99
C ALA A 237 12.37 12.51 7.71
N ASN A 238 11.42 12.07 8.56
CA ASN A 238 11.64 10.91 9.42
C ASN A 238 10.71 9.73 9.11
N ILE A 239 9.62 9.93 8.36
CA ILE A 239 8.71 8.84 8.03
C ILE A 239 9.27 7.93 6.94
N ARG A 240 9.14 6.63 7.09
CA ARG A 240 9.59 5.65 6.13
C ARG A 240 8.42 5.15 5.27
N ALA A 241 8.06 5.93 4.26
CA ALA A 241 7.01 5.61 3.30
C ALA A 241 7.33 6.19 1.92
N GLY A 242 6.85 5.55 0.86
CA GLY A 242 7.01 6.03 -0.51
C GLY A 242 6.01 7.12 -0.90
N ILE A 243 4.87 7.21 -0.19
CA ILE A 243 3.83 8.22 -0.37
C ILE A 243 3.63 8.91 0.98
N VAL A 244 3.91 10.21 1.03
CA VAL A 244 3.83 11.02 2.26
C VAL A 244 2.89 12.18 2.03
N ASN A 245 1.83 12.26 2.81
CA ASN A 245 0.77 13.25 2.65
C ASN A 245 0.65 14.14 3.88
N TRP A 246 0.24 15.40 3.67
CA TRP A 246 -0.12 16.32 4.73
C TRP A 246 -1.53 16.88 4.52
N ASN A 247 -2.37 16.81 5.55
CA ASN A 247 -3.77 17.23 5.50
C ASN A 247 -4.54 16.63 4.33
N ARG A 248 -4.19 15.40 3.98
CA ARG A 248 -4.80 14.58 2.92
C ARG A 248 -4.97 13.15 3.44
N PRO A 249 -5.88 12.36 2.86
CA PRO A 249 -5.98 10.95 3.20
C PRO A 249 -4.70 10.19 2.79
N THR A 250 -4.49 9.00 3.33
CA THR A 250 -3.38 8.12 2.94
C THR A 250 -3.49 7.60 1.51
N ASN A 251 -4.68 7.63 0.93
CA ASN A 251 -4.97 7.18 -0.44
C ASN A 251 -5.10 8.37 -1.41
N GLY A 252 -5.12 8.08 -2.71
CA GLY A 252 -5.31 9.10 -3.75
C GLY A 252 -4.01 9.72 -4.28
N ALA A 253 -2.93 8.93 -4.36
CA ALA A 253 -1.69 9.38 -5.03
C ALA A 253 -1.92 9.74 -6.50
N PRO A 254 -1.32 10.84 -7.02
CA PRO A 254 -1.50 11.27 -8.40
C PRO A 254 -0.74 10.34 -9.36
N SER A 255 -1.30 10.11 -10.56
CA SER A 255 -0.70 9.24 -11.58
C SER A 255 0.57 9.79 -12.24
N ASN A 256 0.79 11.09 -12.12
CA ASN A 256 1.98 11.79 -12.63
C ASN A 256 3.12 11.89 -11.59
N ALA A 257 3.03 11.15 -10.50
CA ALA A 257 4.07 11.03 -9.49
C ALA A 257 4.48 9.56 -9.34
N PRO A 258 5.66 9.26 -8.76
CA PRO A 258 6.02 7.88 -8.45
C PRO A 258 5.02 7.27 -7.48
N PHE A 259 4.66 6.01 -7.71
CA PHE A 259 3.83 5.23 -6.81
C PHE A 259 4.58 3.97 -6.43
N GLY A 260 4.88 3.78 -5.17
CA GLY A 260 5.57 2.61 -4.67
C GLY A 260 6.00 2.78 -3.23
N GLY A 261 6.40 1.69 -2.60
CA GLY A 261 6.81 1.66 -1.22
C GLY A 261 8.19 1.07 -0.99
N VAL A 262 8.62 1.15 0.26
CA VAL A 262 9.86 0.57 0.76
C VAL A 262 9.59 -0.61 1.70
N GLY A 263 10.59 -1.36 2.06
CA GLY A 263 10.45 -2.55 2.90
C GLY A 263 9.57 -3.61 2.23
N LEU A 264 8.58 -4.15 2.96
CA LEU A 264 7.65 -5.14 2.40
C LEU A 264 6.59 -4.57 1.45
N SER A 265 6.62 -3.26 1.17
CA SER A 265 5.67 -2.63 0.27
C SER A 265 6.15 -2.53 -1.17
N GLY A 266 7.43 -2.80 -1.46
CA GLY A 266 7.96 -2.72 -2.81
C GLY A 266 9.42 -3.15 -2.91
N ASN A 267 9.97 -3.16 -4.12
CA ASN A 267 11.35 -3.55 -4.39
C ASN A 267 12.15 -2.46 -5.12
N HIS A 268 11.92 -1.19 -4.77
CA HIS A 268 12.59 -0.01 -5.35
C HIS A 268 12.34 0.20 -6.85
N ARG A 269 11.22 -0.30 -7.35
CA ARG A 269 10.73 -0.05 -8.71
C ARG A 269 9.31 0.53 -8.64
N PRO A 270 9.19 1.82 -8.27
CA PRO A 270 7.89 2.47 -8.16
C PRO A 270 7.20 2.49 -9.53
N SER A 271 5.91 2.27 -9.52
CA SER A 271 5.03 2.34 -10.68
C SER A 271 4.63 3.78 -11.02
N ALA A 272 3.63 3.94 -11.84
CA ALA A 272 3.13 5.19 -12.37
C ALA A 272 4.21 5.96 -13.15
N TYR A 273 4.66 7.12 -12.67
CA TYR A 273 5.61 7.96 -13.40
C TYR A 273 6.90 7.23 -13.83
N TYR A 274 7.44 6.35 -12.98
CA TYR A 274 8.69 5.62 -13.25
C TYR A 274 8.50 4.27 -13.97
N ALA A 275 7.26 3.86 -14.26
CA ALA A 275 7.04 2.55 -14.88
C ALA A 275 7.72 2.41 -16.25
N ALA A 276 7.81 3.49 -17.03
CA ALA A 276 8.46 3.49 -18.32
C ALA A 276 9.98 3.28 -18.22
N ASP A 277 10.62 3.81 -17.18
CA ASP A 277 12.08 3.78 -17.05
C ASP A 277 12.64 2.36 -16.89
N TYR A 278 11.93 1.49 -16.16
CA TYR A 278 12.38 0.09 -16.00
C TYR A 278 11.81 -0.87 -17.04
N CYS A 279 10.97 -0.38 -17.97
CA CYS A 279 10.56 -1.14 -19.17
C CYS A 279 11.54 -0.96 -20.33
N ALA A 280 12.64 -0.21 -20.12
CA ALA A 280 13.72 -0.01 -21.07
C ALA A 280 15.06 -0.15 -20.32
N TYR A 281 16.14 -0.36 -21.05
CA TYR A 281 17.49 -0.34 -20.48
C TYR A 281 18.32 0.77 -21.11
N PRO A 282 19.17 1.46 -20.34
CA PRO A 282 20.03 2.51 -20.86
C PRO A 282 21.12 1.91 -21.76
N VAL A 283 21.37 2.55 -22.87
CA VAL A 283 22.47 2.20 -23.78
C VAL A 283 23.39 3.41 -23.91
N VAL A 284 24.68 3.21 -23.74
CA VAL A 284 25.70 4.20 -24.10
C VAL A 284 26.29 3.85 -25.46
N SER A 285 26.36 4.81 -26.35
CA SER A 285 27.07 4.69 -27.63
C SER A 285 28.18 5.70 -27.68
N THR A 286 29.35 5.29 -28.15
CA THR A 286 30.46 6.16 -28.52
C THR A 286 30.73 5.93 -29.98
N GLU A 287 30.64 7.00 -30.77
CA GLU A 287 30.61 6.90 -32.24
C GLU A 287 31.68 7.81 -32.86
N GLU A 288 32.37 7.31 -33.87
CA GLU A 288 33.21 8.10 -34.73
C GLU A 288 32.91 7.74 -36.19
N ASP A 289 32.95 8.75 -37.08
CA ASP A 289 32.67 8.55 -38.51
C ASP A 289 33.68 7.59 -39.20
N GLN A 290 34.89 7.49 -38.66
CA GLN A 290 35.95 6.60 -39.15
C GLN A 290 36.66 5.96 -37.99
N ALA A 291 36.98 4.67 -38.13
CA ALA A 291 37.80 3.97 -37.16
C ALA A 291 39.22 4.59 -37.09
N ARG A 292 39.61 5.01 -35.88
CA ARG A 292 40.96 5.51 -35.59
C ARG A 292 41.61 4.56 -34.61
N ALA A 293 42.78 4.04 -35.03
CA ALA A 293 43.58 3.22 -34.13
C ALA A 293 44.36 4.12 -33.19
N THR A 294 44.16 3.94 -31.88
CA THR A 294 45.01 4.54 -30.83
C THR A 294 45.84 3.40 -30.23
N ILE A 295 47.14 3.46 -30.45
CA ILE A 295 48.08 2.51 -29.84
C ILE A 295 48.30 2.95 -28.40
N GLY A 296 47.93 2.10 -27.46
CA GLY A 296 48.10 2.35 -26.03
C GLY A 296 49.53 2.14 -25.57
N VAL A 297 49.86 2.65 -24.39
CA VAL A 297 51.15 2.49 -23.73
C VAL A 297 51.46 1.00 -23.57
N GLY A 298 52.69 0.59 -23.94
CA GLY A 298 53.17 -0.79 -23.80
C GLY A 298 53.01 -1.66 -25.04
N LEU A 299 52.42 -1.15 -26.12
CA LEU A 299 52.42 -1.82 -27.42
C LEU A 299 53.63 -1.40 -28.23
N ARG A 300 54.45 -2.37 -28.70
CA ARG A 300 55.64 -2.10 -29.56
C ARG A 300 55.18 -1.91 -31.01
N ASP A 301 55.77 -0.94 -31.69
CA ASP A 301 55.56 -0.81 -33.14
C ASP A 301 56.05 -2.04 -33.87
N ALA A 302 55.31 -2.51 -34.87
CA ALA A 302 55.69 -3.70 -35.67
C ALA A 302 57.05 -3.57 -36.38
N ALA A 303 57.57 -2.36 -36.52
CA ALA A 303 58.88 -2.09 -37.09
C ALA A 303 60.07 -2.26 -36.12
N GLN A 304 59.84 -2.61 -34.87
CA GLN A 304 60.85 -2.80 -33.81
C GLN A 304 60.93 -4.25 -33.30
N SER A 305 60.32 -5.19 -34.01
CA SER A 305 60.36 -6.62 -33.68
C SER A 305 61.31 -7.39 -34.60
#